data_2f8859aa4a457257ea77597aa8af066d
#
_entry.id   2f8859aa4a457257ea77597aa8af066d
#
_cell.length_a   1.000
_cell.length_b   1.000
_cell.length_c   1.000
_cell.angle_alpha   90.00
_cell.angle_beta   90.00
_cell.angle_gamma   90.00
#
_symmetry.space_group_name_H-M   'P 1'
#
loop_
_entity.id
_entity.type
_entity.pdbx_description
1 polymer ?
#
loop_
_entity_poly.entity_id
_entity_poly.type
_entity_poly.pdbx_seq_one_letter_code
_entity_poly.pdbx_strand_id
1 'polypeptide(L)'
;MALYRKSGDNTRWTIPAGFGTVVKGNGVLSPDGRIFGVAASGGAEGATIDLLLTGEVDLEKDGEAYGQGELVPWDATNKRVAKRGSRYVACVLADAAAGDALVRCVLLPSLDAGGVQRAMTVFDPGAVAALRTVGAHFVGPEIPKGARITRAFYIVTTTFTSAADTATIGLGFDTDDADGIVAAIAINNGGNPWDAGNHEGIQDGAAANFGEALTADRQIEVNVAVQALTAGRLALFLDYVNP
;
A
#
# COMPACT_ATOMS: atom_id res chain seq x y z
N MET A 1 7.93 -23.04 4.32
CA MET A 1 7.48 -23.32 5.70
C MET A 1 8.01 -22.20 6.60
N ALA A 2 7.16 -21.37 7.17
CA ALA A 2 7.60 -20.31 8.09
C ALA A 2 8.10 -20.91 9.39
N LEU A 3 9.23 -20.41 9.91
CA LEU A 3 9.78 -20.79 11.19
C LEU A 3 9.44 -19.73 12.24
N TYR A 4 8.80 -20.17 13.28
CA TYR A 4 8.44 -19.37 14.44
C TYR A 4 9.66 -19.14 15.35
N ARG A 5 10.00 -17.89 15.66
CA ARG A 5 11.20 -17.56 16.43
C ARG A 5 10.93 -17.00 17.82
N LYS A 6 9.86 -16.22 17.99
CA LYS A 6 9.46 -15.63 19.30
C LYS A 6 7.97 -15.58 19.43
N SER A 7 7.48 -15.71 20.66
CA SER A 7 6.06 -15.62 20.96
C SER A 7 5.54 -14.20 20.75
N GLY A 8 4.39 -14.09 20.13
CA GLY A 8 3.61 -12.88 19.93
C GLY A 8 2.15 -13.16 20.23
N ASP A 9 1.28 -12.21 19.89
CA ASP A 9 -0.14 -12.38 20.07
C ASP A 9 -0.68 -13.47 19.15
N ASN A 10 -1.51 -14.33 19.70
CA ASN A 10 -2.18 -15.41 18.98
C ASN A 10 -3.68 -15.15 18.94
N THR A 11 -4.31 -15.58 17.86
CA THR A 11 -5.77 -15.65 17.76
C THR A 11 -6.20 -17.02 17.28
N ARG A 12 -7.42 -17.42 17.67
CA ARG A 12 -8.06 -18.63 17.15
C ARG A 12 -8.84 -18.25 15.89
N TRP A 13 -8.64 -19.02 14.84
CA TRP A 13 -9.27 -18.80 13.56
C TRP A 13 -9.83 -20.11 13.00
N THR A 14 -11.09 -20.09 12.60
CA THR A 14 -11.73 -21.25 11.97
C THR A 14 -11.50 -21.17 10.46
N ILE A 15 -10.94 -22.22 9.89
CA ILE A 15 -10.64 -22.30 8.45
C ILE A 15 -11.97 -22.31 7.69
N PRO A 16 -12.26 -21.29 6.83
CA PRO A 16 -13.52 -21.23 6.10
C PRO A 16 -13.64 -22.33 5.03
N ALA A 17 -14.87 -22.61 4.63
CA ALA A 17 -15.14 -23.49 3.49
C ALA A 17 -14.51 -22.91 2.21
N GLY A 18 -13.90 -23.76 1.40
CA GLY A 18 -13.20 -23.38 0.18
C GLY A 18 -11.77 -22.88 0.36
N PHE A 19 -11.31 -22.74 1.62
CA PHE A 19 -9.94 -22.27 1.90
C PHE A 19 -8.87 -23.37 1.74
N GLY A 20 -9.28 -24.63 1.91
CA GLY A 20 -8.40 -25.79 1.86
C GLY A 20 -7.68 -26.07 3.17
N THR A 21 -6.69 -26.96 3.14
CA THR A 21 -5.91 -27.36 4.30
C THR A 21 -4.84 -26.33 4.62
N VAL A 22 -4.75 -25.93 5.89
CA VAL A 22 -3.67 -25.10 6.42
C VAL A 22 -2.63 -25.98 7.13
N VAL A 23 -1.37 -25.80 6.83
CA VAL A 23 -0.26 -26.52 7.48
C VAL A 23 0.40 -25.57 8.48
N LYS A 24 0.85 -26.13 9.61
CA LYS A 24 1.65 -25.38 10.60
C LYS A 24 2.83 -24.68 9.93
N GLY A 25 3.02 -23.41 10.23
CA GLY A 25 4.07 -22.57 9.66
C GLY A 25 3.69 -21.86 8.36
N ASN A 26 2.52 -22.12 7.81
CA ASN A 26 2.05 -21.36 6.64
C ASN A 26 1.61 -19.96 7.02
N GLY A 27 1.98 -18.97 6.20
CA GLY A 27 1.32 -17.67 6.21
C GLY A 27 -0.13 -17.86 5.74
N VAL A 28 -1.04 -17.23 6.44
CA VAL A 28 -2.49 -17.29 6.19
C VAL A 28 -3.04 -15.88 6.12
N LEU A 29 -3.67 -15.55 4.99
CA LEU A 29 -4.47 -14.35 4.84
C LEU A 29 -5.94 -14.76 4.80
N SER A 30 -6.77 -14.19 5.68
CA SER A 30 -8.22 -14.46 5.68
C SER A 30 -8.85 -14.05 4.34
N PRO A 31 -9.96 -14.69 3.90
CA PRO A 31 -10.60 -14.41 2.60
C PRO A 31 -11.03 -12.94 2.44
N ASP A 32 -11.38 -12.28 3.55
CA ASP A 32 -11.72 -10.85 3.59
C ASP A 32 -10.50 -9.93 3.62
N GLY A 33 -9.28 -10.52 3.61
CA GLY A 33 -8.03 -9.77 3.67
C GLY A 33 -7.71 -9.09 5.00
N ARG A 34 -8.51 -9.31 6.06
CA ARG A 34 -8.42 -8.57 7.34
C ARG A 34 -7.35 -9.10 8.28
N ILE A 35 -7.20 -10.42 8.32
CA ILE A 35 -6.29 -11.08 9.24
C ILE A 35 -5.17 -11.74 8.45
N PHE A 36 -3.93 -11.35 8.74
CA PHE A 36 -2.76 -12.11 8.34
C PHE A 36 -2.08 -12.68 9.58
N GLY A 37 -1.67 -13.92 9.52
CA GLY A 37 -0.92 -14.57 10.59
C GLY A 37 -0.18 -15.78 10.10
N VAL A 38 0.69 -16.32 10.95
CA VAL A 38 1.38 -17.59 10.71
C VAL A 38 0.72 -18.69 11.52
N ALA A 39 0.32 -19.76 10.87
CA ALA A 39 -0.37 -20.88 11.53
C ALA A 39 0.56 -21.57 12.55
N ALA A 40 0.22 -21.49 13.82
CA ALA A 40 0.89 -22.18 14.92
C ALA A 40 0.46 -23.65 14.99
N SER A 41 -0.72 -23.99 14.48
CA SER A 41 -1.23 -25.35 14.30
C SER A 41 -1.80 -25.53 12.89
N GLY A 42 -1.94 -26.76 12.41
CA GLY A 42 -2.55 -27.08 11.14
C GLY A 42 -3.98 -27.60 11.30
N GLY A 43 -4.76 -27.58 10.19
CA GLY A 43 -6.12 -28.13 10.16
C GLY A 43 -6.71 -28.16 8.74
N ALA A 44 -7.78 -28.92 8.57
CA ALA A 44 -8.61 -28.90 7.39
C ALA A 44 -9.72 -27.84 7.51
N GLU A 45 -10.47 -27.62 6.46
CA GLU A 45 -11.66 -26.77 6.47
C GLU A 45 -12.59 -27.10 7.66
N GLY A 46 -13.12 -26.07 8.29
CA GLY A 46 -13.93 -26.18 9.51
C GLY A 46 -13.14 -26.37 10.80
N ALA A 47 -11.86 -26.71 10.73
CA ALA A 47 -11.01 -26.80 11.91
C ALA A 47 -10.67 -25.41 12.47
N THR A 48 -10.58 -25.28 13.79
CA THR A 48 -10.06 -24.10 14.45
C THR A 48 -8.57 -24.26 14.70
N ILE A 49 -7.78 -23.34 14.22
CA ILE A 49 -6.33 -23.27 14.35
C ILE A 49 -5.90 -22.02 15.11
N ASP A 50 -4.69 -22.04 15.66
CA ASP A 50 -4.07 -20.86 16.25
C ASP A 50 -3.21 -20.16 15.20
N LEU A 51 -3.42 -18.85 15.05
CA LEU A 51 -2.63 -17.95 14.21
C LEU A 51 -1.77 -17.04 15.09
N LEU A 52 -0.49 -16.96 14.82
CA LEU A 52 0.41 -15.95 15.34
C LEU A 52 0.20 -14.67 14.56
N LEU A 53 -0.22 -13.60 15.22
CA LEU A 53 -0.50 -12.30 14.56
C LEU A 53 0.67 -11.32 14.66
N THR A 54 1.55 -11.49 15.67
CA THR A 54 2.72 -10.64 15.90
C THR A 54 3.94 -11.49 16.22
N GLY A 55 5.13 -10.93 16.11
CA GLY A 55 6.38 -11.60 16.47
C GLY A 55 7.31 -11.80 15.27
N GLU A 56 8.48 -12.38 15.55
CA GLU A 56 9.50 -12.66 14.53
C GLU A 56 9.24 -14.02 13.86
N VAL A 57 9.24 -14.02 12.54
CA VAL A 57 9.01 -15.21 11.70
C VAL A 57 9.97 -15.24 10.51
N ASP A 58 10.24 -16.41 9.98
CA ASP A 58 10.84 -16.56 8.67
C ASP A 58 9.71 -16.92 7.68
N LEU A 59 9.51 -16.09 6.66
CA LEU A 59 8.48 -16.28 5.63
C LEU A 59 9.12 -16.73 4.32
N GLU A 60 8.44 -17.61 3.59
CA GLU A 60 8.78 -17.89 2.20
C GLU A 60 8.68 -16.60 1.37
N LYS A 61 9.64 -16.42 0.46
CA LYS A 61 9.69 -15.25 -0.41
C LYS A 61 9.76 -15.63 -1.89
N ASP A 62 9.49 -14.69 -2.76
CA ASP A 62 9.80 -14.80 -4.18
C ASP A 62 11.33 -14.75 -4.41
N GLY A 63 11.74 -14.80 -5.68
CA GLY A 63 13.15 -14.80 -6.05
C GLY A 63 13.88 -13.47 -5.90
N GLU A 64 13.24 -12.44 -5.33
CA GLU A 64 13.79 -11.10 -5.21
C GLU A 64 14.63 -10.91 -3.94
N ALA A 65 15.54 -9.94 -3.95
CA ALA A 65 16.29 -9.56 -2.75
C ALA A 65 15.46 -8.56 -1.89
N TYR A 66 15.62 -8.66 -0.57
CA TYR A 66 14.92 -7.80 0.40
C TYR A 66 15.92 -7.16 1.35
N GLY A 67 15.77 -5.85 1.57
CA GLY A 67 16.59 -5.08 2.50
C GLY A 67 15.97 -4.98 3.88
N GLN A 68 16.81 -4.88 4.91
CA GLN A 68 16.37 -4.62 6.28
C GLN A 68 15.50 -3.36 6.35
N GLY A 69 14.39 -3.42 7.08
CA GLY A 69 13.41 -2.33 7.21
C GLY A 69 12.38 -2.26 6.07
N GLU A 70 12.53 -3.07 5.04
CA GLU A 70 11.57 -3.12 3.93
C GLU A 70 10.24 -3.71 4.39
N LEU A 71 9.14 -3.08 3.98
CA LEU A 71 7.79 -3.62 4.16
C LEU A 71 7.49 -4.59 3.02
N VAL A 72 7.01 -5.77 3.37
CA VAL A 72 6.74 -6.83 2.39
C VAL A 72 5.27 -7.18 2.33
N PRO A 73 4.68 -7.15 1.12
CA PRO A 73 3.31 -7.58 0.91
C PRO A 73 3.20 -9.10 0.78
N TRP A 74 1.99 -9.60 0.93
CA TRP A 74 1.64 -11.01 0.80
C TRP A 74 1.06 -11.33 -0.59
N ASP A 75 1.66 -12.32 -1.24
CA ASP A 75 1.09 -12.95 -2.43
C ASP A 75 0.22 -14.13 -1.99
N ALA A 76 -1.10 -13.91 -1.97
CA ALA A 76 -2.06 -14.93 -1.54
C ALA A 76 -2.15 -16.12 -2.51
N THR A 77 -1.82 -15.92 -3.79
CA THR A 77 -1.84 -16.97 -4.81
C THR A 77 -0.70 -17.96 -4.61
N ASN A 78 0.51 -17.44 -4.40
CA ASN A 78 1.70 -18.27 -4.23
C ASN A 78 2.04 -18.52 -2.75
N LYS A 79 1.26 -17.95 -1.82
CA LYS A 79 1.39 -18.12 -0.36
C LYS A 79 2.78 -17.76 0.18
N ARG A 80 3.33 -16.65 -0.28
CA ARG A 80 4.67 -16.14 0.07
C ARG A 80 4.68 -14.61 0.11
N VAL A 81 5.73 -14.02 0.68
CA VAL A 81 5.98 -12.60 0.52
C VAL A 81 6.56 -12.30 -0.87
N ALA A 82 6.20 -11.18 -1.44
CA ALA A 82 6.61 -10.76 -2.77
C ALA A 82 6.93 -9.25 -2.80
N LYS A 83 7.58 -8.77 -3.86
CA LYS A 83 7.83 -7.33 -4.05
C LYS A 83 6.57 -6.55 -4.42
N ARG A 84 5.53 -7.24 -4.86
CA ARG A 84 4.26 -6.64 -5.28
C ARG A 84 3.11 -7.32 -4.59
N GLY A 85 2.15 -6.53 -4.13
CA GLY A 85 0.94 -6.99 -3.47
C GLY A 85 0.21 -5.82 -2.83
N SER A 86 -1.06 -5.99 -2.56
CA SER A 86 -1.94 -4.95 -2.03
C SER A 86 -1.87 -4.80 -0.51
N ARG A 87 -1.28 -5.76 0.19
CA ARG A 87 -1.26 -5.75 1.66
C ARG A 87 0.12 -6.07 2.19
N TYR A 88 0.70 -5.12 2.90
CA TYR A 88 1.92 -5.31 3.68
C TYR A 88 1.61 -6.12 4.95
N VAL A 89 2.33 -7.21 5.13
CA VAL A 89 2.09 -8.16 6.23
C VAL A 89 3.24 -8.23 7.22
N ALA A 90 4.42 -7.81 6.81
CA ALA A 90 5.61 -7.89 7.65
C ALA A 90 6.64 -6.81 7.29
N CYS A 91 7.57 -6.58 8.21
CA CYS A 91 8.76 -5.76 8.02
C CYS A 91 10.01 -6.66 8.10
N VAL A 92 10.92 -6.52 7.15
CA VAL A 92 12.16 -7.29 7.06
C VAL A 92 13.12 -6.92 8.20
N LEU A 93 13.60 -7.90 8.93
CA LEU A 93 14.53 -7.70 10.07
C LEU A 93 15.99 -7.85 9.68
N ALA A 94 16.29 -8.58 8.61
CA ALA A 94 17.65 -8.79 8.11
C ALA A 94 17.62 -8.97 6.61
N ASP A 95 18.65 -8.48 5.93
CA ASP A 95 18.80 -8.61 4.48
C ASP A 95 18.66 -10.07 4.04
N ALA A 96 17.97 -10.29 2.93
CA ALA A 96 17.83 -11.59 2.27
C ALA A 96 18.18 -11.44 0.79
N ALA A 97 19.13 -12.27 0.33
CA ALA A 97 19.54 -12.28 -1.06
C ALA A 97 18.46 -12.88 -1.97
N ALA A 98 18.52 -12.60 -3.27
CA ALA A 98 17.56 -13.16 -4.24
C ALA A 98 17.49 -14.70 -4.22
N GLY A 99 18.61 -15.38 -3.96
CA GLY A 99 18.67 -16.84 -3.89
C GLY A 99 18.18 -17.48 -2.59
N ASP A 100 17.89 -16.67 -1.56
CA ASP A 100 17.39 -17.19 -0.30
C ASP A 100 15.92 -17.61 -0.44
N ALA A 101 15.57 -18.73 0.19
CA ALA A 101 14.19 -19.23 0.17
C ALA A 101 13.29 -18.51 1.18
N LEU A 102 13.87 -17.95 2.22
CA LEU A 102 13.18 -17.33 3.34
C LEU A 102 13.70 -15.91 3.58
N VAL A 103 12.84 -15.08 4.13
CA VAL A 103 13.19 -13.76 4.66
C VAL A 103 12.73 -13.65 6.11
N ARG A 104 13.63 -13.15 6.97
CA ARG A 104 13.30 -12.91 8.39
C ARG A 104 12.53 -11.62 8.53
N CYS A 105 11.36 -11.69 9.14
CA CYS A 105 10.45 -10.59 9.30
C CYS A 105 9.91 -10.48 10.74
N VAL A 106 9.46 -9.29 11.10
CA VAL A 106 8.48 -9.10 12.16
C VAL A 106 7.11 -8.93 11.52
N LEU A 107 6.13 -9.70 11.99
CA LEU A 107 4.74 -9.55 11.54
C LEU A 107 4.21 -8.18 11.93
N LEU A 108 3.59 -7.51 10.98
CA LEU A 108 2.82 -6.30 11.28
C LEU A 108 1.51 -6.74 11.93
N PRO A 109 1.05 -6.04 12.98
CA PRO A 109 -0.26 -6.30 13.54
C PRO A 109 -1.29 -6.34 12.42
N SER A 110 -2.11 -7.40 12.38
CA SER A 110 -3.28 -7.39 11.52
C SER A 110 -4.15 -6.24 12.03
N LEU A 111 -4.33 -5.23 11.18
CA LEU A 111 -5.21 -4.13 11.52
C LEU A 111 -6.62 -4.70 11.59
N ASP A 112 -7.20 -4.66 12.78
CA ASP A 112 -8.56 -5.11 13.02
C ASP A 112 -9.52 -4.49 12.00
N ALA A 113 -10.58 -5.22 11.70
CA ALA A 113 -11.69 -4.74 10.91
C ALA A 113 -12.16 -3.39 11.44
N GLY A 114 -11.81 -2.31 10.76
CA GLY A 114 -12.08 -0.93 11.16
C GLY A 114 -10.85 -0.10 11.53
N GLY A 115 -9.64 -0.68 11.59
CA GLY A 115 -8.39 0.09 11.76
C GLY A 115 -8.05 0.92 10.52
N VAL A 116 -7.60 2.15 10.74
CA VAL A 116 -7.11 3.02 9.65
C VAL A 116 -5.82 2.43 9.09
N GLN A 117 -5.81 2.13 7.80
CA GLN A 117 -4.64 1.73 7.03
C GLN A 117 -3.97 2.96 6.46
N ARG A 118 -2.66 2.91 6.22
CA ARG A 118 -1.94 3.98 5.54
C ARG A 118 -1.20 3.45 4.32
N ALA A 119 -1.55 3.97 3.15
CA ALA A 119 -0.73 3.88 1.96
C ALA A 119 0.19 5.09 1.88
N MET A 120 1.43 4.87 1.45
CA MET A 120 2.39 5.94 1.19
C MET A 120 2.97 5.75 -0.20
N THR A 121 3.12 6.85 -0.92
CA THR A 121 3.82 6.84 -2.21
C THR A 121 4.65 8.10 -2.40
N VAL A 122 5.63 8.02 -3.28
CA VAL A 122 6.45 9.16 -3.69
C VAL A 122 6.32 9.36 -5.19
N PHE A 123 6.00 10.58 -5.60
CA PHE A 123 6.06 11.02 -6.98
C PHE A 123 7.27 11.96 -7.13
N ASP A 124 8.27 11.53 -7.90
CA ASP A 124 9.57 12.22 -8.03
C ASP A 124 9.97 12.36 -9.51
N PRO A 125 9.38 13.30 -10.27
CA PRO A 125 9.81 13.60 -11.62
C PRO A 125 11.23 14.17 -11.69
N GLY A 126 11.79 14.67 -10.60
CA GLY A 126 13.18 15.08 -10.52
C GLY A 126 14.14 13.91 -10.73
N ALA A 127 13.88 12.78 -10.06
CA ALA A 127 14.68 11.55 -10.15
C ALA A 127 14.27 10.65 -11.31
N VAL A 128 12.97 10.56 -11.66
CA VAL A 128 12.44 9.62 -12.65
C VAL A 128 11.90 10.36 -13.86
N ALA A 129 12.65 10.35 -14.96
CA ALA A 129 12.30 11.09 -16.18
C ALA A 129 10.94 10.69 -16.79
N ALA A 130 10.54 9.43 -16.67
CA ALA A 130 9.25 8.95 -17.16
C ALA A 130 8.05 9.64 -16.46
N LEU A 131 8.21 10.12 -15.23
CA LEU A 131 7.18 10.83 -14.46
C LEU A 131 7.05 12.31 -14.84
N ARG A 132 7.88 12.82 -15.76
CA ARG A 132 7.83 14.21 -16.22
C ARG A 132 6.80 14.45 -17.31
N THR A 133 6.40 13.41 -18.02
CA THR A 133 5.54 13.54 -19.21
C THR A 133 4.14 13.99 -18.86
N VAL A 134 3.47 14.66 -19.78
CA VAL A 134 2.02 14.90 -19.70
C VAL A 134 1.29 13.56 -19.77
N GLY A 135 0.35 13.36 -18.88
CA GLY A 135 -0.47 12.15 -18.78
C GLY A 135 -0.70 11.68 -17.34
N ALA A 136 -1.35 10.56 -17.21
CA ALA A 136 -1.58 9.85 -15.97
C ALA A 136 -0.35 9.05 -15.55
N HIS A 137 0.04 9.17 -14.30
CA HIS A 137 1.12 8.41 -13.67
C HIS A 137 0.58 7.65 -12.47
N PHE A 138 0.57 6.32 -12.56
CA PHE A 138 0.11 5.47 -11.48
C PHE A 138 1.25 5.20 -10.51
N VAL A 139 1.03 5.50 -9.23
CA VAL A 139 2.07 5.46 -8.21
C VAL A 139 1.58 4.80 -6.92
N GLY A 140 2.49 4.15 -6.22
CA GLY A 140 2.21 3.54 -4.93
C GLY A 140 1.45 2.21 -4.98
N PRO A 141 1.01 1.72 -3.83
CA PRO A 141 0.27 0.47 -3.73
C PRO A 141 -1.16 0.61 -4.25
N GLU A 142 -1.73 -0.50 -4.64
CA GLU A 142 -3.14 -0.61 -4.96
C GLU A 142 -3.98 -0.56 -3.68
N ILE A 143 -5.05 0.24 -3.69
CA ILE A 143 -6.02 0.35 -2.60
C ILE A 143 -7.19 -0.58 -2.91
N PRO A 144 -7.56 -1.49 -2.00
CA PRO A 144 -8.51 -2.54 -2.33
C PRO A 144 -9.94 -2.01 -2.51
N LYS A 145 -10.69 -2.70 -3.36
CA LYS A 145 -12.14 -2.51 -3.51
C LYS A 145 -12.84 -2.52 -2.15
N GLY A 146 -13.77 -1.60 -1.96
CA GLY A 146 -14.53 -1.46 -0.73
C GLY A 146 -13.82 -0.63 0.35
N ALA A 147 -12.55 -0.30 0.18
CA ALA A 147 -11.85 0.63 1.08
C ALA A 147 -12.53 2.00 1.07
N ARG A 148 -12.58 2.63 2.24
CA ARG A 148 -13.09 4.01 2.41
C ARG A 148 -11.93 4.91 2.79
N ILE A 149 -11.65 5.89 1.95
CA ILE A 149 -10.62 6.88 2.21
C ILE A 149 -11.10 7.79 3.33
N THR A 150 -10.30 7.92 4.40
CA THR A 150 -10.66 8.74 5.57
C THR A 150 -9.85 10.03 5.63
N ARG A 151 -8.64 10.03 5.04
CA ARG A 151 -7.78 11.20 4.98
C ARG A 151 -6.77 11.06 3.86
N ALA A 152 -6.42 12.17 3.21
CA ALA A 152 -5.25 12.30 2.37
C ALA A 152 -4.46 13.54 2.79
N PHE A 153 -3.13 13.43 2.85
CA PHE A 153 -2.24 14.56 3.01
C PHE A 153 -0.93 14.28 2.27
N TYR A 154 -0.25 15.33 1.87
CA TYR A 154 1.00 15.18 1.15
C TYR A 154 2.00 16.26 1.54
N ILE A 155 3.26 15.94 1.33
CA ILE A 155 4.39 16.80 1.63
C ILE A 155 5.12 17.03 0.31
N VAL A 156 5.13 18.26 -0.17
CA VAL A 156 5.98 18.67 -1.29
C VAL A 156 7.36 18.98 -0.73
N THR A 157 8.34 18.14 -1.07
CA THR A 157 9.72 18.31 -0.61
C THR A 157 10.58 19.10 -1.60
N THR A 158 10.14 19.16 -2.84
CA THR A 158 10.74 20.00 -3.90
C THR A 158 9.61 20.59 -4.72
N THR A 159 9.55 21.92 -4.80
CA THR A 159 8.55 22.66 -5.60
C THR A 159 8.51 22.13 -7.03
N PHE A 160 7.31 21.94 -7.54
CA PHE A 160 7.10 21.50 -8.92
C PHE A 160 7.35 22.66 -9.87
N THR A 161 8.04 22.36 -10.96
CA THR A 161 8.36 23.32 -12.03
C THR A 161 8.13 22.71 -13.40
N SER A 162 7.84 23.56 -14.38
CA SER A 162 7.82 23.21 -15.80
C SER A 162 8.48 24.34 -16.62
N ALA A 163 8.71 24.13 -17.91
CA ALA A 163 9.50 25.09 -18.70
C ALA A 163 8.93 26.52 -18.74
N ALA A 164 7.62 26.67 -18.62
CA ALA A 164 6.93 27.97 -18.57
C ALA A 164 6.00 28.09 -17.36
N ASP A 165 6.13 27.21 -16.37
CA ASP A 165 5.31 27.10 -15.17
C ASP A 165 3.79 27.04 -15.44
N THR A 166 3.43 26.42 -16.56
CA THR A 166 2.02 26.28 -16.98
C THR A 166 1.47 24.88 -16.78
N ALA A 167 2.27 23.94 -16.26
CA ALA A 167 1.78 22.60 -15.94
C ALA A 167 0.65 22.67 -14.91
N THR A 168 -0.30 21.76 -15.05
CA THR A 168 -1.31 21.50 -14.02
C THR A 168 -1.08 20.12 -13.46
N ILE A 169 -1.30 19.96 -12.16
CA ILE A 169 -1.19 18.67 -11.46
C ILE A 169 -2.49 18.41 -10.71
N GLY A 170 -3.02 17.20 -10.86
CA GLY A 170 -4.12 16.65 -10.08
C GLY A 170 -3.70 15.38 -9.36
N LEU A 171 -4.32 15.07 -8.23
CA LEU A 171 -4.16 13.81 -7.51
C LEU A 171 -5.50 13.11 -7.37
N GLY A 172 -5.56 11.84 -7.70
CA GLY A 172 -6.79 11.07 -7.60
C GLY A 172 -6.56 9.57 -7.69
N PHE A 173 -7.52 8.88 -8.27
CA PHE A 173 -7.52 7.43 -8.44
C PHE A 173 -7.73 7.06 -9.90
N ASP A 174 -7.02 6.02 -10.34
CA ASP A 174 -7.14 5.49 -11.69
C ASP A 174 -8.58 5.10 -12.04
N THR A 175 -8.99 5.40 -13.27
CA THR A 175 -10.29 5.04 -13.88
C THR A 175 -11.54 5.46 -13.11
N ASP A 176 -11.41 6.27 -12.07
CA ASP A 176 -12.54 6.77 -11.25
C ASP A 176 -12.58 8.30 -11.26
N ASP A 177 -11.65 8.92 -10.54
CA ASP A 177 -11.55 10.35 -10.42
C ASP A 177 -10.07 10.76 -10.33
N ALA A 178 -9.50 11.20 -11.45
CA ALA A 178 -8.08 11.52 -11.57
C ALA A 178 -7.62 12.73 -10.73
N ASP A 179 -8.56 13.49 -10.17
CA ASP A 179 -8.32 14.66 -9.32
C ASP A 179 -9.16 14.65 -8.02
N GLY A 180 -9.70 13.47 -7.66
CA GLY A 180 -10.55 13.29 -6.48
C GLY A 180 -9.87 13.44 -5.13
N ILE A 181 -8.53 13.55 -5.07
CA ILE A 181 -7.77 13.88 -3.84
C ILE A 181 -7.39 15.36 -3.83
N VAL A 182 -6.91 15.88 -4.94
CA VAL A 182 -6.58 17.29 -5.17
C VAL A 182 -6.96 17.65 -6.58
N ALA A 183 -7.86 18.63 -6.73
CA ALA A 183 -8.27 19.15 -8.04
C ALA A 183 -7.06 19.58 -8.87
N ALA A 184 -7.16 19.44 -10.18
CA ALA A 184 -6.09 19.85 -11.10
C ALA A 184 -5.84 21.35 -11.02
N ILE A 185 -4.71 21.76 -10.48
CA ILE A 185 -4.30 23.15 -10.24
C ILE A 185 -2.99 23.44 -10.95
N ALA A 186 -2.90 24.63 -11.56
CA ALA A 186 -1.67 25.10 -12.20
C ALA A 186 -0.58 25.40 -11.16
N ILE A 187 0.65 25.01 -11.46
CA ILE A 187 1.80 25.18 -10.57
C ILE A 187 2.21 26.64 -10.33
N ASN A 188 1.72 27.58 -11.15
CA ASN A 188 2.00 29.01 -11.03
C ASN A 188 0.91 29.81 -10.28
N ASN A 189 -0.12 29.15 -9.75
CA ASN A 189 -1.18 29.85 -9.03
C ASN A 189 -0.70 30.35 -7.66
N GLY A 190 -1.14 31.53 -7.27
CA GLY A 190 -0.94 32.04 -5.90
C GLY A 190 -1.63 31.12 -4.87
N GLY A 191 -0.91 30.74 -3.81
CA GLY A 191 -1.39 29.73 -2.85
C GLY A 191 -1.27 28.29 -3.38
N ASN A 192 -0.40 28.09 -4.30
CA ASN A 192 -0.13 26.86 -5.03
C ASN A 192 0.18 25.67 -4.10
N PRO A 193 -0.60 24.58 -4.16
CA PRO A 193 -0.37 23.38 -3.35
C PRO A 193 0.84 22.56 -3.82
N TRP A 194 1.52 22.97 -4.89
CA TRP A 194 2.68 22.29 -5.48
C TRP A 194 4.01 22.93 -5.09
N ASP A 195 3.97 23.96 -4.23
CA ASP A 195 5.15 24.53 -3.57
C ASP A 195 5.58 23.68 -2.39
N ALA A 196 6.89 23.72 -2.07
CA ALA A 196 7.42 22.98 -0.93
C ALA A 196 6.69 23.32 0.36
N GLY A 197 6.16 22.30 1.04
CA GLY A 197 5.37 22.43 2.27
C GLY A 197 4.52 21.21 2.56
N ASN A 198 3.77 21.30 3.66
CA ASN A 198 2.79 20.31 4.05
C ASN A 198 1.41 20.74 3.56
N HIS A 199 0.72 19.83 2.88
CA HIS A 199 -0.60 20.09 2.31
C HIS A 199 -1.57 18.99 2.71
N GLU A 200 -2.83 19.34 2.92
CA GLU A 200 -3.92 18.37 3.05
C GLU A 200 -4.60 18.21 1.71
N GLY A 201 -4.95 16.98 1.36
CA GLY A 201 -5.83 16.71 0.24
C GLY A 201 -7.18 17.35 0.54
N ILE A 202 -7.59 18.25 -0.31
CA ILE A 202 -8.87 18.92 -0.17
C ILE A 202 -9.91 17.94 -0.67
N GLN A 203 -10.88 17.61 0.17
CA GLN A 203 -12.16 17.11 -0.33
C GLN A 203 -12.76 18.24 -1.17
N ASP A 204 -12.46 18.24 -2.45
CA ASP A 204 -13.30 19.01 -3.38
C ASP A 204 -14.67 18.36 -3.33
N GLY A 205 -15.74 19.15 -3.15
CA GLY A 205 -17.08 18.64 -2.92
C GLY A 205 -17.67 17.76 -4.05
N ALA A 206 -16.90 17.50 -5.10
CA ALA A 206 -17.11 16.49 -6.12
C ALA A 206 -16.35 15.19 -5.85
N ALA A 207 -15.44 15.16 -4.87
CA ALA A 207 -14.65 13.97 -4.57
C ALA A 207 -15.50 12.95 -3.81
N ALA A 208 -16.23 12.18 -4.55
CA ALA A 208 -17.00 11.03 -4.09
C ALA A 208 -16.17 9.99 -3.32
N ASN A 209 -14.85 10.15 -3.26
CA ASN A 209 -13.95 9.12 -2.78
C ASN A 209 -13.68 9.16 -1.26
N PHE A 210 -13.88 10.31 -0.60
CA PHE A 210 -13.73 10.40 0.85
C PHE A 210 -14.97 9.92 1.58
N GLY A 211 -14.84 8.85 2.35
CA GLY A 211 -15.93 8.22 3.10
C GLY A 211 -16.83 7.30 2.29
N GLU A 212 -16.73 7.29 0.96
CA GLU A 212 -17.39 6.30 0.11
C GLU A 212 -16.49 5.08 -0.13
N ALA A 213 -17.11 3.93 -0.38
CA ALA A 213 -16.37 2.71 -0.65
C ALA A 213 -15.89 2.69 -2.11
N LEU A 214 -14.61 2.44 -2.33
CA LEU A 214 -14.07 2.25 -3.67
C LEU A 214 -14.81 1.11 -4.40
N THR A 215 -15.20 1.35 -5.64
CA THR A 215 -15.99 0.40 -6.44
C THR A 215 -15.16 -0.73 -7.05
N ALA A 216 -13.84 -0.53 -7.12
CA ALA A 216 -12.84 -1.49 -7.61
C ALA A 216 -11.53 -1.31 -6.83
N ASP A 217 -10.56 -2.20 -7.06
CA ASP A 217 -9.18 -1.96 -6.66
C ASP A 217 -8.67 -0.75 -7.44
N ARG A 218 -8.01 0.20 -6.75
CA ARG A 218 -7.58 1.49 -7.32
C ARG A 218 -6.12 1.78 -7.01
N GLN A 219 -5.42 2.36 -7.98
CA GLN A 219 -4.10 2.91 -7.77
C GLN A 219 -4.16 4.44 -7.69
N ILE A 220 -3.27 5.04 -6.93
CA ILE A 220 -3.14 6.50 -6.87
C ILE A 220 -2.66 7.00 -8.23
N GLU A 221 -3.37 7.98 -8.78
CA GLU A 221 -3.03 8.66 -10.02
C GLU A 221 -2.51 10.06 -9.73
N VAL A 222 -1.36 10.41 -10.32
CA VAL A 222 -0.88 11.78 -10.47
C VAL A 222 -1.07 12.18 -11.92
N ASN A 223 -1.99 13.08 -12.18
CA ASN A 223 -2.27 13.55 -13.53
C ASN A 223 -1.49 14.84 -13.81
N VAL A 224 -0.58 14.81 -14.76
CA VAL A 224 0.18 15.97 -15.24
C VAL A 224 -0.42 16.43 -16.57
N ALA A 225 -0.85 17.69 -16.65
CA ALA A 225 -1.42 18.22 -17.89
C ALA A 225 -0.77 19.53 -18.32
N VAL A 226 -1.09 19.96 -19.51
CA VAL A 226 -0.65 21.20 -20.18
C VAL A 226 0.83 21.17 -20.55
N GLN A 227 1.75 20.92 -19.60
CA GLN A 227 3.20 20.95 -19.86
C GLN A 227 3.92 19.88 -19.04
N ALA A 228 4.99 19.31 -19.62
CA ALA A 228 5.85 18.36 -18.93
C ALA A 228 6.58 19.05 -17.76
N LEU A 229 6.75 18.31 -16.66
CA LEU A 229 7.48 18.77 -15.48
C LEU A 229 9.00 18.75 -15.73
N THR A 230 9.70 19.67 -15.12
CA THR A 230 11.17 19.72 -15.11
C THR A 230 11.76 19.30 -13.79
N ALA A 231 11.05 19.56 -12.69
CA ALA A 231 11.40 19.15 -11.35
C ALA A 231 10.13 19.01 -10.48
N GLY A 232 10.32 18.55 -9.25
CA GLY A 232 9.28 18.40 -8.23
C GLY A 232 9.45 17.09 -7.50
N ARG A 233 8.98 17.06 -6.27
CA ARG A 233 8.88 15.83 -5.48
C ARG A 233 7.85 15.97 -4.38
N LEU A 234 6.96 15.01 -4.30
CA LEU A 234 6.01 14.89 -3.18
C LEU A 234 6.01 13.48 -2.60
N ALA A 235 5.67 13.40 -1.32
CA ALA A 235 5.26 12.18 -0.65
C ALA A 235 3.78 12.30 -0.30
N LEU A 236 2.95 11.38 -0.77
CA LEU A 236 1.52 11.31 -0.50
C LEU A 236 1.25 10.21 0.52
N PHE A 237 0.41 10.51 1.50
CA PHE A 237 -0.08 9.60 2.53
C PHE A 237 -1.61 9.54 2.44
N LEU A 238 -2.12 8.33 2.35
CA LEU A 238 -3.53 8.06 2.22
C LEU A 238 -3.97 7.15 3.37
N ASP A 239 -4.84 7.66 4.24
CA ASP A 239 -5.43 6.87 5.31
C ASP A 239 -6.79 6.35 4.83
N TYR A 240 -7.02 5.04 4.98
CA TYR A 240 -8.25 4.38 4.57
C TYR A 240 -8.63 3.27 5.54
N VAL A 241 -9.89 2.91 5.57
CA VAL A 241 -10.40 1.74 6.29
C VAL A 241 -10.88 0.70 5.29
N ASN A 242 -10.53 -0.55 5.53
CA ASN A 242 -11.07 -1.66 4.74
C ASN A 242 -12.52 -1.93 5.15
N PRO A 243 -13.35 -2.46 4.22
CA PRO A 243 -14.72 -2.82 4.49
C PRO A 243 -14.88 -3.90 5.56
#